data_dc78f812fbde27a49497ca7f56e35c57
#
_entry.id   dc78f812fbde27a49497ca7f56e35c57
#
_cell.length_a   1.000
_cell.length_b   1.000
_cell.length_c   1.000
_cell.angle_alpha   90.00
_cell.angle_beta   90.00
_cell.angle_gamma   90.00
#
_symmetry.space_group_name_H-M   'P 1'
#
loop_
_entity.id
_entity.type
_entity.pdbx_description
1 polymer ?
#
loop_
_entity_poly.entity_id
_entity_poly.type
_entity_poly.pdbx_seq_one_letter_code
_entity_poly.pdbx_strand_id
1 'polypeptide(L)'
;MKVFTNITKIFIFPVYYLIHKNLIFGLIHKIFIRNFNYKNFIFNLDLKNIPISSRSSFIFKTYEYNDRVLVEKHIDHRNKCIIIGGGIGFIPTLAFHKSRNKVLIFEINKIIINNLRKNLVQNNCEFTLFRNNLVFQDKPRTSNYYMSGDFLSTSQYDRNGKIAKVDNIYSKKILDFKRFNTLIIDGEGIEEYYLNNLDKIKHIHYIIFELHNNFFDLKKINSLFFKLKKNKFILIDKCFNSYFFKKNIV
;
A
#
# COMPACT_ATOMS: atom_id res chain seq x y z
N MET A 1 -5.10 23.84 -21.76
CA MET A 1 -4.41 22.98 -20.78
C MET A 1 -5.05 21.59 -20.58
N LYS A 2 -6.33 21.36 -20.87
CA LYS A 2 -6.98 20.03 -20.77
C LYS A 2 -6.69 19.03 -21.91
N VAL A 3 -6.25 19.48 -23.08
CA VAL A 3 -6.00 18.62 -24.26
C VAL A 3 -4.65 17.90 -24.16
N PHE A 4 -3.63 18.54 -23.58
CA PHE A 4 -2.28 17.93 -23.42
C PHE A 4 -2.26 16.76 -22.43
N THR A 5 -3.14 16.75 -21.41
CA THR A 5 -3.23 15.67 -20.41
C THR A 5 -3.82 14.37 -20.98
N ASN A 6 -4.60 14.42 -22.06
CA ASN A 6 -5.20 13.23 -22.66
C ASN A 6 -4.26 12.52 -23.65
N ILE A 7 -3.43 13.25 -24.38
CA ILE A 7 -2.50 12.68 -25.36
C ILE A 7 -1.38 11.91 -24.66
N THR A 8 -0.82 12.43 -23.57
CA THR A 8 0.19 11.73 -22.76
C THR A 8 -0.36 10.45 -22.12
N LYS A 9 -1.63 10.41 -21.72
CA LYS A 9 -2.25 9.20 -21.20
C LYS A 9 -2.42 8.10 -22.24
N ILE A 10 -2.74 8.45 -23.50
CA ILE A 10 -2.97 7.49 -24.60
C ILE A 10 -1.67 6.77 -24.99
N PHE A 11 -0.52 7.43 -24.95
CA PHE A 11 0.76 6.83 -25.33
C PHE A 11 1.53 6.19 -24.15
N ILE A 12 1.41 6.74 -22.94
CA ILE A 12 2.13 6.22 -21.77
C ILE A 12 1.50 4.91 -21.26
N PHE A 13 0.18 4.77 -21.35
CA PHE A 13 -0.52 3.59 -20.80
C PHE A 13 -0.16 2.28 -21.52
N PRO A 14 -0.13 2.18 -22.86
CA PRO A 14 0.32 0.97 -23.55
C PRO A 14 1.78 0.64 -23.27
N VAL A 15 2.67 1.66 -23.27
CA VAL A 15 4.09 1.48 -22.97
C VAL A 15 4.30 1.03 -21.53
N TYR A 16 3.58 1.63 -20.58
CA TYR A 16 3.58 1.21 -19.18
C TYR A 16 3.16 -0.25 -19.04
N TYR A 17 2.07 -0.66 -19.69
CA TYR A 17 1.57 -2.04 -19.63
C TYR A 17 2.53 -3.06 -20.25
N LEU A 18 3.13 -2.72 -21.39
CA LEU A 18 4.14 -3.55 -22.07
C LEU A 18 5.41 -3.74 -21.22
N ILE A 19 5.78 -2.74 -20.45
CA ILE A 19 7.00 -2.72 -19.64
C ILE A 19 6.76 -3.36 -18.27
N HIS A 20 5.62 -3.09 -17.65
CA HIS A 20 5.35 -3.40 -16.23
C HIS A 20 5.37 -4.90 -15.90
N LYS A 21 4.97 -5.78 -16.84
CA LYS A 21 4.95 -7.24 -16.65
C LYS A 21 5.70 -7.99 -17.75
N ASN A 22 6.81 -7.44 -18.21
CA ASN A 22 7.59 -8.07 -19.28
C ASN A 22 8.47 -9.19 -18.74
N LEU A 23 8.28 -10.41 -19.26
CA LEU A 23 9.01 -11.61 -18.84
C LEU A 23 10.52 -11.52 -19.13
N ILE A 24 10.91 -10.94 -20.27
CA ILE A 24 12.32 -10.85 -20.67
C ILE A 24 13.08 -9.95 -19.70
N PHE A 25 12.58 -8.75 -19.44
CA PHE A 25 13.20 -7.85 -18.46
C PHE A 25 13.13 -8.41 -17.03
N GLY A 26 12.04 -9.13 -16.70
CA GLY A 26 11.93 -9.83 -15.42
C GLY A 26 13.00 -10.90 -15.24
N LEU A 27 13.33 -11.64 -16.29
CA LEU A 27 14.40 -12.65 -16.29
C LEU A 27 15.77 -12.00 -16.15
N ILE A 28 16.05 -10.94 -16.90
CA ILE A 28 17.28 -10.14 -16.79
C ILE A 28 17.46 -9.66 -15.33
N HIS A 29 16.39 -9.11 -14.75
CA HIS A 29 16.42 -8.68 -13.35
C HIS A 29 16.73 -9.83 -12.40
N LYS A 30 16.09 -10.99 -12.58
CA LYS A 30 16.29 -12.15 -11.71
C LYS A 30 17.74 -12.65 -11.71
N ILE A 31 18.42 -12.59 -12.85
CA ILE A 31 19.79 -13.09 -13.04
C ILE A 31 20.82 -12.08 -12.54
N PHE A 32 20.66 -10.80 -12.89
CA PHE A 32 21.72 -9.80 -12.74
C PHE A 32 21.48 -8.79 -11.63
N ILE A 33 20.23 -8.62 -11.16
CA ILE A 33 19.88 -7.53 -10.26
C ILE A 33 19.23 -8.10 -9.00
N ARG A 34 19.88 -7.89 -7.85
CA ARG A 34 19.38 -8.35 -6.52
C ARG A 34 18.69 -7.26 -5.73
N ASN A 35 18.89 -6.00 -6.11
CA ASN A 35 18.38 -4.84 -5.39
C ASN A 35 17.52 -3.98 -6.31
N PHE A 36 16.53 -3.33 -5.72
CA PHE A 36 15.80 -2.23 -6.34
C PHE A 36 16.32 -0.91 -5.78
N ASN A 37 16.85 -0.06 -6.65
CA ASN A 37 17.38 1.24 -6.27
C ASN A 37 16.40 2.35 -6.69
N TYR A 38 15.99 3.16 -5.74
CA TYR A 38 15.13 4.30 -6.00
C TYR A 38 15.64 5.54 -5.26
N LYS A 39 16.05 6.59 -6.01
CA LYS A 39 16.75 7.75 -5.44
C LYS A 39 17.95 7.28 -4.61
N ASN A 40 18.01 7.66 -3.34
CA ASN A 40 19.07 7.28 -2.40
C ASN A 40 18.72 6.02 -1.57
N PHE A 41 17.63 5.33 -1.90
CA PHE A 41 17.16 4.16 -1.18
C PHE A 41 17.50 2.87 -1.93
N ILE A 42 17.87 1.85 -1.15
CA ILE A 42 18.23 0.53 -1.67
C ILE A 42 17.31 -0.51 -1.02
N PHE A 43 16.62 -1.30 -1.84
CA PHE A 43 15.73 -2.36 -1.37
C PHE A 43 16.27 -3.70 -1.84
N ASN A 44 16.57 -4.57 -0.88
CA ASN A 44 16.96 -5.94 -1.15
C ASN A 44 15.75 -6.73 -1.65
N LEU A 45 15.92 -7.42 -2.78
CA LEU A 45 14.89 -8.23 -3.43
C LEU A 45 15.22 -9.73 -3.36
N ASP A 46 15.98 -10.17 -2.36
CA ASP A 46 16.30 -11.58 -2.15
C ASP A 46 15.07 -12.36 -1.65
N LEU A 47 14.05 -12.37 -2.50
CA LEU A 47 12.78 -13.04 -2.30
C LEU A 47 12.62 -14.09 -3.42
N LYS A 48 12.66 -15.36 -3.05
CA LYS A 48 12.56 -16.49 -3.99
C LYS A 48 11.26 -16.49 -4.80
N ASN A 49 10.21 -15.88 -4.24
CA ASN A 49 8.85 -15.97 -4.77
C ASN A 49 8.37 -14.71 -5.50
N ILE A 50 9.26 -13.80 -5.91
CA ILE A 50 8.86 -12.68 -6.78
C ILE A 50 8.61 -13.23 -8.19
N PRO A 51 7.39 -13.08 -8.74
CA PRO A 51 7.11 -13.49 -10.11
C PRO A 51 8.05 -12.82 -11.11
N ILE A 52 8.50 -13.57 -12.11
CA ILE A 52 9.43 -13.03 -13.11
C ILE A 52 8.81 -11.81 -13.80
N SER A 53 7.53 -11.86 -14.13
CA SER A 53 6.81 -10.74 -14.76
C SER A 53 6.80 -9.47 -13.89
N SER A 54 6.71 -9.61 -12.56
CA SER A 54 6.69 -8.48 -11.65
C SER A 54 8.06 -7.83 -11.46
N ARG A 55 9.15 -8.55 -11.76
CA ARG A 55 10.52 -8.07 -11.60
C ARG A 55 10.89 -6.95 -12.58
N SER A 56 10.23 -6.87 -13.73
CA SER A 56 10.41 -5.77 -14.69
C SER A 56 10.04 -4.41 -14.08
N SER A 57 9.06 -4.36 -13.18
CA SER A 57 8.64 -3.13 -12.50
C SER A 57 9.76 -2.48 -11.67
N PHE A 58 10.70 -3.27 -11.17
CA PHE A 58 11.85 -2.74 -10.44
C PHE A 58 12.88 -2.09 -11.37
N ILE A 59 13.12 -2.68 -12.56
CA ILE A 59 14.01 -2.09 -13.58
C ILE A 59 13.48 -0.72 -14.01
N PHE A 60 12.20 -0.67 -14.36
CA PHE A 60 11.56 0.53 -14.90
C PHE A 60 11.04 1.50 -13.83
N LYS A 61 11.28 1.19 -12.55
CA LYS A 61 10.83 1.99 -11.39
C LYS A 61 9.32 2.25 -11.39
N THR A 62 8.56 1.25 -11.87
CA THR A 62 7.08 1.28 -11.91
C THR A 62 6.44 0.52 -10.74
N TYR A 63 7.24 -0.10 -9.88
CA TYR A 63 6.78 -0.76 -8.68
C TYR A 63 6.09 0.25 -7.75
N GLU A 64 4.88 -0.07 -7.32
CA GLU A 64 4.02 0.80 -6.49
C GLU A 64 3.97 2.26 -6.99
N TYR A 65 3.95 2.46 -8.32
CA TYR A 65 4.04 3.79 -8.94
C TYR A 65 2.93 4.72 -8.47
N ASN A 66 1.71 4.22 -8.37
CA ASN A 66 0.52 5.04 -8.09
C ASN A 66 0.57 5.61 -6.68
N ASP A 67 0.81 4.74 -5.69
CA ASP A 67 0.93 5.14 -4.29
C ASP A 67 2.16 5.99 -4.04
N ARG A 68 3.28 5.64 -4.71
CA ARG A 68 4.50 6.43 -4.65
C ARG A 68 4.27 7.89 -5.03
N VAL A 69 3.59 8.13 -6.16
CA VAL A 69 3.32 9.50 -6.64
C VAL A 69 2.53 10.29 -5.60
N LEU A 70 1.50 9.67 -5.00
CA LEU A 70 0.69 10.33 -4.00
C LEU A 70 1.45 10.55 -2.69
N VAL A 71 2.23 9.56 -2.23
CA VAL A 71 3.07 9.69 -1.02
C VAL A 71 4.12 10.78 -1.20
N GLU A 72 4.83 10.80 -2.33
CA GLU A 72 5.86 11.82 -2.58
C GLU A 72 5.30 13.24 -2.66
N LYS A 73 4.07 13.39 -3.15
CA LYS A 73 3.43 14.70 -3.36
C LYS A 73 2.75 15.23 -2.11
N HIS A 74 2.15 14.36 -1.30
CA HIS A 74 1.21 14.75 -0.25
C HIS A 74 1.66 14.45 1.17
N ILE A 75 2.67 13.60 1.36
CA ILE A 75 3.22 13.32 2.69
C ILE A 75 4.33 14.31 3.01
N ASP A 76 4.24 14.91 4.20
CA ASP A 76 5.24 15.82 4.75
C ASP A 76 5.35 15.67 6.28
N HIS A 77 6.13 16.52 6.95
CA HIS A 77 6.41 16.47 8.38
C HIS A 77 5.16 16.53 9.30
N ARG A 78 4.00 16.93 8.80
CA ARG A 78 2.74 16.96 9.55
C ARG A 78 2.08 15.58 9.62
N ASN A 79 2.49 14.65 8.77
CA ASN A 79 1.89 13.33 8.66
C ASN A 79 2.56 12.35 9.62
N LYS A 80 1.74 11.60 10.37
CA LYS A 80 2.15 10.45 11.16
C LYS A 80 1.42 9.25 10.59
N CYS A 81 2.15 8.37 9.91
CA CYS A 81 1.57 7.39 9.01
C CYS A 81 1.35 6.02 9.67
N ILE A 82 0.14 5.49 9.49
CA ILE A 82 -0.19 4.08 9.63
C ILE A 82 -0.23 3.49 8.22
N ILE A 83 0.44 2.37 8.01
CA ILE A 83 0.56 1.71 6.71
C ILE A 83 0.02 0.29 6.82
N ILE A 84 -0.97 -0.03 6.01
CA ILE A 84 -1.58 -1.35 5.87
C ILE A 84 -1.09 -1.95 4.55
N GLY A 85 -0.32 -3.04 4.63
CA GLY A 85 0.45 -3.56 3.53
C GLY A 85 1.83 -2.91 3.46
N GLY A 86 2.82 -3.57 4.06
CA GLY A 86 4.21 -3.06 4.11
C GLY A 86 5.01 -3.39 2.86
N GLY A 87 4.60 -4.43 2.13
CA GLY A 87 5.29 -4.91 0.95
C GLY A 87 6.78 -5.18 1.19
N ILE A 88 7.62 -4.77 0.28
CA ILE A 88 9.09 -4.82 0.45
C ILE A 88 9.64 -3.66 1.29
N GLY A 89 8.80 -2.75 1.80
CA GLY A 89 9.20 -1.57 2.56
C GLY A 89 9.36 -0.30 1.72
N PHE A 90 8.92 -0.31 0.46
CA PHE A 90 9.11 0.84 -0.44
C PHE A 90 8.27 2.04 -0.01
N ILE A 91 6.95 1.90 0.04
CA ILE A 91 6.05 2.97 0.52
C ILE A 91 6.34 3.35 1.99
N PRO A 92 6.55 2.42 2.93
CA PRO A 92 6.96 2.76 4.28
C PRO A 92 8.23 3.61 4.36
N THR A 93 9.24 3.30 3.57
CA THR A 93 10.49 4.09 3.51
C THR A 93 10.22 5.51 3.02
N LEU A 94 9.47 5.65 1.93
CA LEU A 94 9.12 6.98 1.41
C LEU A 94 8.30 7.79 2.41
N ALA A 95 7.29 7.17 3.03
CA ALA A 95 6.46 7.82 4.04
C ALA A 95 7.29 8.30 5.24
N PHE A 96 8.23 7.47 5.74
CA PHE A 96 9.13 7.87 6.82
C PHE A 96 10.01 9.08 6.42
N HIS A 97 10.72 8.99 5.30
CA HIS A 97 11.65 10.05 4.90
C HIS A 97 10.95 11.36 4.51
N LYS A 98 9.71 11.30 4.02
CA LYS A 98 8.89 12.48 3.74
C LYS A 98 8.32 13.08 5.02
N SER A 99 7.82 12.27 5.91
CA SER A 99 7.21 12.74 7.16
C SER A 99 8.21 13.05 8.26
N ARG A 100 9.36 12.38 8.26
CA ARG A 100 10.35 12.39 9.37
C ARG A 100 9.75 11.94 10.70
N ASN A 101 8.65 11.22 10.63
CA ASN A 101 7.97 10.67 11.80
C ASN A 101 8.02 9.14 11.73
N LYS A 102 8.19 8.51 12.88
CA LYS A 102 8.11 7.05 13.02
C LYS A 102 6.83 6.52 12.37
N VAL A 103 6.95 5.49 11.51
CA VAL A 103 5.82 4.87 10.83
C VAL A 103 5.34 3.61 11.56
N LEU A 104 4.03 3.39 11.54
CA LEU A 104 3.38 2.22 12.10
C LEU A 104 2.93 1.31 10.94
N ILE A 105 3.44 0.09 10.88
CA ILE A 105 3.28 -0.79 9.72
C ILE A 105 2.59 -2.09 10.14
N PHE A 106 1.60 -2.50 9.38
CA PHE A 106 0.92 -3.79 9.50
C PHE A 106 1.14 -4.60 8.23
N GLU A 107 1.84 -5.74 8.37
CA GLU A 107 2.11 -6.67 7.28
C GLU A 107 1.79 -8.08 7.74
N ILE A 108 0.88 -8.73 7.02
CA ILE A 108 0.40 -10.06 7.40
C ILE A 108 1.13 -11.20 6.70
N ASN A 109 1.80 -10.90 5.59
CA ASN A 109 2.51 -11.90 4.82
C ASN A 109 3.85 -12.27 5.51
N LYS A 110 3.87 -13.46 6.10
CA LYS A 110 5.03 -13.99 6.83
C LYS A 110 6.30 -14.13 5.96
N ILE A 111 6.13 -14.30 4.65
CA ILE A 111 7.24 -14.53 3.73
C ILE A 111 8.08 -13.27 3.58
N ILE A 112 7.44 -12.11 3.52
CA ILE A 112 8.14 -10.84 3.23
C ILE A 112 8.57 -10.07 4.48
N ILE A 113 8.05 -10.40 5.66
CA ILE A 113 8.24 -9.59 6.86
C ILE A 113 9.72 -9.37 7.23
N ASN A 114 10.56 -10.38 7.04
CA ASN A 114 12.00 -10.28 7.32
C ASN A 114 12.71 -9.40 6.30
N ASN A 115 12.31 -9.48 5.03
CA ASN A 115 12.83 -8.63 3.96
C ASN A 115 12.39 -7.18 4.15
N LEU A 116 11.10 -6.96 4.43
CA LEU A 116 10.55 -5.66 4.82
C LEU A 116 11.38 -5.02 5.95
N ARG A 117 11.59 -5.74 7.05
CA ARG A 117 12.38 -5.24 8.20
C ARG A 117 13.81 -4.89 7.79
N LYS A 118 14.49 -5.76 7.02
CA LYS A 118 15.87 -5.50 6.54
C LYS A 118 15.92 -4.23 5.69
N ASN A 119 14.97 -4.06 4.79
CA ASN A 119 14.91 -2.88 3.91
C ASN A 119 14.65 -1.59 4.69
N LEU A 120 13.78 -1.62 5.70
CA LEU A 120 13.54 -0.45 6.55
C LEU A 120 14.78 -0.06 7.37
N VAL A 121 15.46 -1.05 7.97
CA VAL A 121 16.71 -0.81 8.71
C VAL A 121 17.81 -0.28 7.79
N GLN A 122 17.99 -0.90 6.62
CA GLN A 122 18.99 -0.48 5.63
C GLN A 122 18.78 0.96 5.15
N ASN A 123 17.53 1.42 5.09
CA ASN A 123 17.18 2.78 4.71
C ASN A 123 16.99 3.72 5.92
N ASN A 124 17.51 3.37 7.10
CA ASN A 124 17.50 4.18 8.31
C ASN A 124 16.10 4.66 8.74
N CYS A 125 15.08 3.81 8.58
CA CYS A 125 13.71 4.15 8.96
C CYS A 125 13.46 3.88 10.44
N GLU A 126 12.72 4.78 11.10
CA GLU A 126 12.13 4.52 12.41
C GLU A 126 10.72 3.95 12.22
N PHE A 127 10.47 2.76 12.75
CA PHE A 127 9.21 2.06 12.54
C PHE A 127 8.79 1.19 13.72
N THR A 128 7.49 0.90 13.78
CA THR A 128 6.94 -0.22 14.53
C THR A 128 6.24 -1.15 13.54
N LEU A 129 6.64 -2.42 13.51
CA LEU A 129 6.15 -3.42 12.55
C LEU A 129 5.37 -4.51 13.28
N PHE A 130 4.10 -4.65 12.94
CA PHE A 130 3.19 -5.69 13.42
C PHE A 130 2.95 -6.74 12.34
N ARG A 131 3.07 -8.01 12.73
CA ARG A 131 2.71 -9.20 11.93
C ARG A 131 1.25 -9.58 12.13
N ASN A 132 0.39 -8.59 12.21
CA ASN A 132 -1.00 -8.73 12.57
C ASN A 132 -1.87 -7.96 11.58
N ASN A 133 -3.11 -8.38 11.47
CA ASN A 133 -4.12 -7.54 10.87
C ASN A 133 -4.63 -6.52 11.90
N LEU A 134 -4.61 -5.25 11.54
CA LEU A 134 -5.17 -4.19 12.38
C LEU A 134 -6.69 -4.23 12.33
N VAL A 135 -7.31 -4.31 13.50
CA VAL A 135 -8.78 -4.25 13.63
C VAL A 135 -9.19 -3.23 14.68
N PHE A 136 -10.41 -2.70 14.54
CA PHE A 136 -10.91 -1.67 15.47
C PHE A 136 -11.69 -2.26 16.64
N GLN A 137 -12.75 -3.01 16.41
CA GLN A 137 -13.55 -3.69 17.43
C GLN A 137 -14.34 -4.84 16.79
N ASP A 138 -14.85 -5.77 17.62
CA ASP A 138 -15.82 -6.80 17.27
C ASP A 138 -15.41 -7.79 16.17
N LYS A 139 -14.12 -7.92 15.93
CA LYS A 139 -13.56 -8.97 15.09
C LYS A 139 -13.08 -10.13 15.96
N PRO A 140 -13.14 -11.40 15.48
CA PRO A 140 -12.55 -12.53 16.17
C PRO A 140 -11.04 -12.33 16.35
N ARG A 141 -10.42 -13.13 17.24
CA ARG A 141 -8.98 -13.08 17.50
C ARG A 141 -8.14 -13.27 16.22
N THR A 142 -8.66 -14.01 15.25
CA THR A 142 -8.01 -14.28 13.97
C THR A 142 -8.91 -13.93 12.80
N SER A 143 -8.31 -13.59 11.67
CA SER A 143 -8.98 -13.43 10.38
C SER A 143 -8.38 -14.38 9.35
N ASN A 144 -9.19 -14.83 8.40
CA ASN A 144 -8.73 -15.65 7.28
C ASN A 144 -8.30 -14.77 6.13
N TYR A 145 -7.18 -15.14 5.52
CA TYR A 145 -6.65 -14.52 4.30
C TYR A 145 -6.27 -15.60 3.30
N TYR A 146 -6.45 -15.31 2.05
CA TYR A 146 -6.03 -16.17 0.94
C TYR A 146 -4.63 -15.75 0.51
N MET A 147 -3.68 -16.67 0.64
CA MET A 147 -2.30 -16.46 0.20
C MET A 147 -2.14 -17.14 -1.15
N SER A 148 -2.05 -16.38 -2.22
CA SER A 148 -1.56 -16.91 -3.49
C SER A 148 -0.05 -17.18 -3.34
N GLY A 149 0.51 -18.09 -4.13
CA GLY A 149 1.93 -18.44 -4.07
C GLY A 149 2.89 -17.27 -4.37
N ASP A 150 2.34 -16.12 -4.75
CA ASP A 150 3.05 -14.88 -5.02
C ASP A 150 3.25 -14.07 -3.74
N PHE A 151 4.44 -13.54 -3.56
CA PHE A 151 4.77 -12.74 -2.40
C PHE A 151 3.97 -11.42 -2.30
N LEU A 152 3.39 -10.97 -3.41
CA LEU A 152 2.67 -9.70 -3.52
C LEU A 152 1.16 -9.82 -3.27
N SER A 153 0.59 -11.02 -3.23
CA SER A 153 -0.87 -11.15 -3.20
C SER A 153 -1.36 -11.97 -2.01
N THR A 154 -1.58 -11.26 -0.92
CA THR A 154 -2.35 -11.77 0.22
C THR A 154 -3.65 -11.00 0.29
N SER A 155 -4.79 -11.65 0.04
CA SER A 155 -6.09 -11.01 -0.08
C SER A 155 -7.10 -11.56 0.92
N GLN A 156 -8.11 -10.76 1.29
CA GLN A 156 -9.31 -11.26 1.99
C GLN A 156 -10.27 -12.01 1.06
N TYR A 157 -10.13 -11.85 -0.24
CA TYR A 157 -10.97 -12.50 -1.25
C TYR A 157 -10.29 -13.75 -1.79
N ASP A 158 -11.09 -14.79 -2.07
CA ASP A 158 -10.58 -16.03 -2.65
C ASP A 158 -9.99 -15.78 -4.05
N ARG A 159 -8.74 -16.20 -4.20
CA ARG A 159 -8.00 -16.21 -5.47
C ARG A 159 -7.40 -17.59 -5.73
N ASN A 160 -8.09 -18.65 -5.37
CA ASN A 160 -7.55 -20.01 -5.41
C ASN A 160 -6.26 -20.19 -4.58
N GLY A 161 -6.13 -19.37 -3.53
CA GLY A 161 -4.99 -19.38 -2.61
C GLY A 161 -5.21 -20.28 -1.42
N LYS A 162 -4.13 -20.62 -0.71
CA LYS A 162 -4.20 -21.33 0.58
C LYS A 162 -4.72 -20.37 1.66
N ILE A 163 -5.69 -20.83 2.46
CA ILE A 163 -6.19 -20.06 3.59
C ILE A 163 -5.12 -20.03 4.68
N ALA A 164 -4.76 -18.82 5.10
CA ALA A 164 -3.92 -18.57 6.26
C ALA A 164 -4.70 -17.84 7.34
N LYS A 165 -4.61 -18.32 8.58
CA LYS A 165 -5.11 -17.60 9.75
C LYS A 165 -4.08 -16.57 10.18
N VAL A 166 -4.53 -15.32 10.34
CA VAL A 166 -3.72 -14.19 10.78
C VAL A 166 -4.30 -13.65 12.09
N ASP A 167 -3.44 -13.47 13.08
CA ASP A 167 -3.85 -12.86 14.35
C ASP A 167 -4.23 -11.39 14.14
N ASN A 168 -5.33 -11.00 14.75
CA ASN A 168 -5.78 -9.62 14.77
C ASN A 168 -5.17 -8.87 15.96
N ILE A 169 -4.79 -7.62 15.75
CA ILE A 169 -4.45 -6.68 16.81
C ILE A 169 -5.46 -5.54 16.85
N TYR A 170 -6.00 -5.28 18.03
CA TYR A 170 -6.98 -4.21 18.21
C TYR A 170 -6.28 -2.87 18.35
N SER A 171 -6.76 -1.85 17.64
CA SER A 171 -6.20 -0.50 17.69
C SER A 171 -6.07 0.06 19.12
N LYS A 172 -7.01 -0.27 20.00
CA LYS A 172 -6.97 0.11 21.43
C LYS A 172 -5.81 -0.48 22.23
N LYS A 173 -5.15 -1.55 21.72
CA LYS A 173 -3.98 -2.17 22.35
C LYS A 173 -2.66 -1.57 21.85
N ILE A 174 -2.72 -0.65 20.90
CA ILE A 174 -1.52 -0.03 20.32
C ILE A 174 -1.28 1.29 21.03
N LEU A 175 -0.11 1.40 21.64
CA LEU A 175 0.29 2.62 22.33
C LEU A 175 0.32 3.80 21.34
N ASP A 176 -0.25 4.92 21.76
CA ASP A 176 -0.26 6.16 21.00
C ASP A 176 -0.95 6.08 19.62
N PHE A 177 -1.79 5.06 19.37
CA PHE A 177 -2.48 4.89 18.08
C PHE A 177 -3.18 6.18 17.60
N LYS A 178 -3.78 6.92 18.53
CA LYS A 178 -4.49 8.17 18.22
C LYS A 178 -3.59 9.34 17.81
N ARG A 179 -2.27 9.21 17.95
CA ARG A 179 -1.32 10.23 17.47
C ARG A 179 -1.09 10.17 15.97
N PHE A 180 -1.43 9.07 15.33
CA PHE A 180 -1.31 8.91 13.88
C PHE A 180 -2.51 9.58 13.20
N ASN A 181 -2.25 10.37 12.17
CA ASN A 181 -3.28 11.15 11.47
C ASN A 181 -3.41 10.80 9.98
N THR A 182 -2.58 9.90 9.50
CA THR A 182 -2.52 9.51 8.08
C THR A 182 -2.60 7.99 7.97
N LEU A 183 -3.48 7.51 7.09
CA LEU A 183 -3.67 6.09 6.80
C LEU A 183 -3.34 5.82 5.34
N ILE A 184 -2.40 4.93 5.10
CA ILE A 184 -2.02 4.45 3.77
C ILE A 184 -2.42 2.98 3.69
N ILE A 185 -3.22 2.59 2.67
CA ILE A 185 -3.78 1.25 2.55
C ILE A 185 -3.50 0.72 1.14
N ASP A 186 -2.70 -0.33 1.08
CA ASP A 186 -2.51 -1.17 -0.09
C ASP A 186 -2.50 -2.63 0.39
N GLY A 187 -3.68 -3.20 0.54
CA GLY A 187 -3.86 -4.48 1.21
C GLY A 187 -4.70 -5.49 0.44
N GLU A 188 -4.80 -5.33 -0.88
CA GLU A 188 -5.41 -6.32 -1.77
C GLU A 188 -6.85 -6.70 -1.36
N GLY A 189 -7.70 -5.67 -1.17
CA GLY A 189 -9.13 -5.81 -0.88
C GLY A 189 -9.53 -5.51 0.57
N ILE A 190 -8.59 -5.22 1.47
CA ILE A 190 -8.90 -4.84 2.84
C ILE A 190 -9.34 -3.37 2.97
N GLU A 191 -9.17 -2.58 1.92
CA GLU A 191 -9.55 -1.16 1.85
C GLU A 191 -10.99 -0.96 2.30
N GLU A 192 -11.88 -1.85 1.87
CA GLU A 192 -13.29 -1.81 2.25
C GLU A 192 -13.51 -1.83 3.76
N TYR A 193 -12.76 -2.67 4.47
CA TYR A 193 -12.87 -2.76 5.92
C TYR A 193 -12.56 -1.42 6.60
N TYR A 194 -11.45 -0.78 6.22
CA TYR A 194 -11.03 0.49 6.80
C TYR A 194 -11.98 1.63 6.44
N LEU A 195 -12.38 1.72 5.16
CA LEU A 195 -13.30 2.75 4.68
C LEU A 195 -14.72 2.60 5.23
N ASN A 196 -15.12 1.38 5.62
CA ASN A 196 -16.39 1.15 6.29
C ASN A 196 -16.36 1.50 7.79
N ASN A 197 -15.18 1.66 8.39
CA ASN A 197 -14.99 1.91 9.81
C ASN A 197 -14.33 3.27 10.11
N LEU A 198 -14.55 4.28 9.26
CA LEU A 198 -13.99 5.62 9.43
C LEU A 198 -14.44 6.31 10.73
N ASP A 199 -15.61 5.95 11.25
CA ASP A 199 -16.13 6.40 12.54
C ASP A 199 -15.29 5.93 13.74
N LYS A 200 -14.53 4.83 13.59
CA LYS A 200 -13.62 4.28 14.61
C LYS A 200 -12.24 4.95 14.60
N ILE A 201 -11.91 5.65 13.52
CA ILE A 201 -10.62 6.30 13.31
C ILE A 201 -10.78 7.81 13.04
N LYS A 202 -11.60 8.48 13.84
CA LYS A 202 -11.92 9.91 13.70
C LYS A 202 -10.69 10.83 13.71
N HIS A 203 -9.58 10.39 14.31
CA HIS A 203 -8.29 11.09 14.36
C HIS A 203 -7.50 11.04 13.05
N ILE A 204 -7.90 10.19 12.09
CA ILE A 204 -7.30 10.17 10.76
C ILE A 204 -7.83 11.35 9.95
N HIS A 205 -6.90 12.12 9.39
CA HIS A 205 -7.18 13.30 8.59
C HIS A 205 -6.79 13.13 7.12
N TYR A 206 -5.89 12.19 6.82
CA TYR A 206 -5.38 11.92 5.48
C TYR A 206 -5.47 10.43 5.18
N ILE A 207 -5.95 10.09 3.99
CA ILE A 207 -6.07 8.70 3.55
C ILE A 207 -5.50 8.58 2.14
N ILE A 208 -4.54 7.68 1.94
CA ILE A 208 -4.11 7.20 0.63
C ILE A 208 -4.52 5.74 0.54
N PHE A 209 -5.15 5.33 -0.56
CA PHE A 209 -5.49 3.93 -0.77
C PHE A 209 -5.54 3.58 -2.25
N GLU A 210 -5.17 2.34 -2.57
CA GLU A 210 -5.32 1.76 -3.90
C GLU A 210 -6.61 0.95 -3.99
N LEU A 211 -7.40 1.13 -5.06
CA LEU A 211 -8.57 0.29 -5.36
C LEU A 211 -8.20 -0.77 -6.38
N HIS A 212 -8.31 -2.01 -5.97
CA HIS A 212 -8.07 -3.15 -6.84
C HIS A 212 -9.35 -3.52 -7.59
N ASN A 213 -9.46 -3.15 -8.86
CA ASN A 213 -10.65 -3.32 -9.70
C ASN A 213 -11.18 -4.77 -9.75
N ASN A 214 -10.34 -5.74 -9.43
CA ASN A 214 -10.74 -7.15 -9.36
C ASN A 214 -11.67 -7.48 -8.17
N PHE A 215 -11.77 -6.58 -7.18
CA PHE A 215 -12.56 -6.78 -5.96
C PHE A 215 -13.74 -5.82 -5.83
N PHE A 216 -13.71 -4.72 -6.59
CA PHE A 216 -14.67 -3.63 -6.43
C PHE A 216 -15.34 -3.31 -7.76
N ASP A 217 -16.63 -3.57 -7.85
CA ASP A 217 -17.46 -3.04 -8.91
C ASP A 217 -17.75 -1.55 -8.71
N LEU A 218 -18.28 -0.89 -9.74
CA LEU A 218 -18.60 0.55 -9.69
C LEU A 218 -19.58 0.91 -8.58
N LYS A 219 -20.55 0.03 -8.28
CA LYS A 219 -21.54 0.25 -7.22
C LYS A 219 -20.86 0.29 -5.85
N LYS A 220 -19.93 -0.62 -5.62
CA LYS A 220 -19.16 -0.72 -4.38
C LYS A 220 -18.21 0.47 -4.23
N ILE A 221 -17.51 0.85 -5.29
CA ILE A 221 -16.63 2.03 -5.32
C ILE A 221 -17.41 3.30 -4.97
N ASN A 222 -18.57 3.51 -5.59
CA ASN A 222 -19.44 4.66 -5.30
C ASN A 222 -19.91 4.67 -3.83
N SER A 223 -20.24 3.50 -3.28
CA SER A 223 -20.60 3.37 -1.86
C SER A 223 -19.45 3.77 -0.93
N LEU A 224 -18.22 3.35 -1.23
CA LEU A 224 -17.03 3.72 -0.45
C LEU A 224 -16.76 5.22 -0.50
N PHE A 225 -16.88 5.83 -1.69
CA PHE A 225 -16.71 7.28 -1.86
C PHE A 225 -17.81 8.08 -1.14
N PHE A 226 -19.04 7.59 -1.15
CA PHE A 226 -20.11 8.18 -0.36
C PHE A 226 -19.81 8.16 1.14
N LYS A 227 -19.26 7.04 1.66
CA LYS A 227 -18.85 6.94 3.08
C LYS A 227 -17.72 7.90 3.43
N LEU A 228 -16.72 8.03 2.54
CA LEU A 228 -15.65 9.03 2.71
C LEU A 228 -16.25 10.45 2.81
N LYS A 229 -17.12 10.81 1.89
CA LYS A 229 -17.81 12.11 1.89
C LYS A 229 -18.63 12.32 3.16
N LYS A 230 -19.41 11.32 3.60
CA LYS A 230 -20.20 11.36 4.85
C LYS A 230 -19.30 11.61 6.07
N ASN A 231 -18.07 11.09 6.07
CA ASN A 231 -17.08 11.32 7.12
C ASN A 231 -16.22 12.57 6.89
N LYS A 232 -16.70 13.50 6.02
CA LYS A 232 -16.08 14.78 5.70
C LYS A 232 -14.74 14.68 4.97
N PHE A 233 -14.42 13.55 4.33
CA PHE A 233 -13.26 13.43 3.47
C PHE A 233 -13.57 13.97 2.06
N ILE A 234 -12.66 14.77 1.51
CA ILE A 234 -12.70 15.28 0.14
C ILE A 234 -11.56 14.69 -0.66
N LEU A 235 -11.82 14.32 -1.91
CA LEU A 235 -10.80 13.85 -2.84
C LEU A 235 -9.92 15.04 -3.24
N ILE A 236 -8.62 14.92 -2.98
CA ILE A 236 -7.63 15.96 -3.31
C ILE A 236 -6.88 15.59 -4.58
N ASP A 237 -6.51 14.30 -4.72
CA ASP A 237 -5.69 13.85 -5.85
C ASP A 237 -5.94 12.39 -6.17
N LYS A 238 -5.56 11.99 -7.40
CA LYS A 238 -5.68 10.64 -7.90
C LYS A 238 -4.55 10.32 -8.85
N CYS A 239 -3.96 9.13 -8.68
CA CYS A 239 -3.02 8.54 -9.62
C CYS A 239 -3.54 7.15 -10.01
N PHE A 240 -4.05 6.98 -11.25
CA PHE A 240 -4.69 5.75 -11.73
C PHE A 240 -5.78 5.22 -10.78
N ASN A 241 -5.52 4.13 -10.07
CA ASN A 241 -6.42 3.49 -9.10
C ASN A 241 -6.07 3.80 -7.64
N SER A 242 -5.08 4.64 -7.39
CA SER A 242 -4.77 5.17 -6.06
C SER A 242 -5.38 6.56 -5.86
N TYR A 243 -5.87 6.82 -4.66
CA TYR A 243 -6.64 8.01 -4.32
C TYR A 243 -6.09 8.63 -3.03
N PHE A 244 -5.99 9.96 -3.02
CA PHE A 244 -5.67 10.74 -1.82
C PHE A 244 -6.86 11.58 -1.38
N PHE A 245 -7.28 11.34 -0.15
CA PHE A 245 -8.36 12.07 0.50
C PHE A 245 -7.85 12.83 1.72
N LYS A 246 -8.40 14.01 1.92
CA LYS A 246 -8.15 14.84 3.11
C LYS A 246 -9.47 15.16 3.80
N LYS A 247 -9.48 15.08 5.14
CA LYS A 247 -10.64 15.44 5.95
C LYS A 247 -10.81 16.95 6.00
N ASN A 248 -12.00 17.41 5.70
CA ASN A 248 -12.38 18.80 5.91
C ASN A 248 -12.69 19.00 7.39
N ILE A 249 -11.81 19.69 8.08
CA ILE A 249 -11.95 20.05 9.49
C ILE A 249 -12.43 21.51 9.48
N VAL A 250 -13.75 21.66 9.42
CA VAL A 250 -14.43 22.93 9.69
C VAL A 250 -14.83 22.94 11.15
#